data_78c2f90d2793e85d26299295b34574a4
#
_entry.id   78c2f90d2793e85d26299295b34574a4
#
_cell.length_a   1.000
_cell.length_b   1.000
_cell.length_c   1.000
_cell.angle_alpha   90.00
_cell.angle_beta   90.00
_cell.angle_gamma   90.00
#
_symmetry.space_group_name_H-M   'P 1'
#
loop_
_entity.id
_entity.type
_entity.pdbx_description
1 polymer ?
#
loop_
_entity_poly.entity_id
_entity_poly.type
_entity_poly.pdbx_seq_one_letter_code
_entity_poly.pdbx_strand_id
1 'polypeptide(L)'
;MGHRLLSTTMHRSMSASPVSKREIMRFSRIVTGLACAFMLNAHAASVEDYTQYLPDGANLALIVQKIGATTPSIDYHSKQMALPASTMKVLTALAALLQLGPDYRFHTQLESKGTINDGTLQGDLVARFGGDPTLTRQDLRNMVTTLKKQGVKHIQGNLVIDTSVFASHDEAPGWPWNDLTQCFSAPPGAAIVDRNCFSVSLYSAPNPGDKAFIRVASYYPVNMFSQVRTLAKGSPDAQYCELDVVPGELNRFTLTGCMTQRAEPLPLAFAIQDGASYAGALLKAELQAADIDYSGHLLRQTQVTQPANVLAETQSAPLHDLLKIMLKKSDNMIADTVFRTIGHERFGVPGTWRAGSDAVRQILRQKANVDLGNSIQVDGSGLSRHDLISPATMMQALQYIAQNDQQLNFISMLPLAGYDGTLRYRGGLHEAGVDGKVSAKTGSLQGVYNLAGFMTTASGQRVAFVQYLSGYAVPPEDQRQRRIPLVRFESRLYKDVYQNN
;
A
#
# COMPACT_ATOMS: atom_id res chain seq x y z
N MET A 1 -16.27 -5.41 70.07
CA MET A 1 -15.52 -4.74 71.13
C MET A 1 -15.02 -3.46 70.51
N GLY A 2 -15.56 -2.31 70.70
CA GLY A 2 -16.11 -1.64 71.85
C GLY A 2 -15.24 -0.49 72.25
N HIS A 3 -15.71 0.68 72.06
CA HIS A 3 -15.73 1.91 72.83
C HIS A 3 -15.39 3.13 71.96
N ARG A 4 -16.33 4.00 71.62
CA ARG A 4 -17.04 5.07 72.42
C ARG A 4 -16.15 6.06 73.14
N LEU A 5 -16.27 7.31 72.82
CA LEU A 5 -16.79 8.55 73.49
C LEU A 5 -15.69 9.61 73.50
N LEU A 6 -15.82 10.91 73.46
CA LEU A 6 -16.90 11.87 73.71
C LEU A 6 -16.50 13.26 73.17
N SER A 7 -17.49 14.00 72.71
CA SER A 7 -17.73 15.41 72.61
C SER A 7 -16.99 16.37 73.55
N THR A 8 -16.65 17.55 73.06
CA THR A 8 -16.88 18.81 73.78
C THR A 8 -17.00 20.01 72.85
N THR A 9 -18.14 20.62 72.87
CA THR A 9 -18.53 21.91 72.29
C THR A 9 -17.89 23.04 73.05
N MET A 10 -17.32 24.06 72.36
CA MET A 10 -17.15 25.42 72.90
C MET A 10 -17.58 26.45 71.88
N HIS A 11 -18.72 27.05 72.17
CA HIS A 11 -19.18 28.33 71.58
C HIS A 11 -18.22 29.47 72.01
N ARG A 12 -17.73 30.24 71.07
CA ARG A 12 -17.29 31.60 71.28
C ARG A 12 -17.93 32.51 70.23
N SER A 13 -18.83 33.31 70.69
CA SER A 13 -19.41 34.42 69.96
C SER A 13 -18.34 35.49 69.74
N MET A 14 -18.13 35.90 68.49
CA MET A 14 -17.43 37.14 68.16
C MET A 14 -18.33 38.06 67.31
N SER A 15 -18.58 39.23 67.90
CA SER A 15 -19.33 40.35 67.34
C SER A 15 -18.75 40.85 66.02
N ALA A 16 -19.56 40.99 64.99
CA ALA A 16 -19.22 41.61 63.72
C ALA A 16 -19.32 43.12 63.81
N SER A 17 -18.24 43.81 63.55
CA SER A 17 -18.23 45.26 63.28
C SER A 17 -18.53 45.48 61.77
N PRO A 18 -19.26 46.57 61.37
CA PRO A 18 -19.64 46.79 59.99
C PRO A 18 -18.45 47.34 59.13
N VAL A 19 -18.04 46.58 58.11
CA VAL A 19 -17.07 47.02 57.13
C VAL A 19 -17.67 48.02 56.17
N SER A 20 -17.03 49.20 56.03
CA SER A 20 -17.42 50.33 55.26
C SER A 20 -17.56 50.02 53.77
N LYS A 21 -18.64 50.53 53.09
CA LYS A 21 -18.91 50.37 51.66
C LYS A 21 -17.75 50.81 50.71
N ARG A 22 -16.72 51.47 51.19
CA ARG A 22 -15.56 51.87 50.37
C ARG A 22 -14.51 50.76 50.19
N GLU A 23 -14.43 49.79 51.08
CA GLU A 23 -13.49 48.69 50.93
C GLU A 23 -14.00 47.63 49.97
N ILE A 24 -15.31 47.40 49.88
CA ILE A 24 -15.89 46.43 48.94
C ILE A 24 -15.68 46.82 47.44
N MET A 25 -15.63 48.14 47.13
CA MET A 25 -15.36 48.60 45.75
C MET A 25 -13.89 48.53 45.32
N ARG A 26 -12.95 48.52 46.27
CA ARG A 26 -11.52 48.31 45.96
C ARG A 26 -11.17 46.84 45.72
N PHE A 27 -11.80 45.93 46.44
CA PHE A 27 -11.62 44.49 46.23
C PHE A 27 -12.22 44.01 44.92
N SER A 28 -13.38 44.54 44.49
CA SER A 28 -14.04 44.20 43.21
C SER A 28 -13.21 44.63 42.00
N ARG A 29 -12.44 45.75 42.07
CA ARG A 29 -11.58 46.20 40.96
C ARG A 29 -10.25 45.43 40.84
N ILE A 30 -9.75 44.84 41.90
CA ILE A 30 -8.54 44.01 41.90
C ILE A 30 -8.87 42.61 41.35
N VAL A 31 -10.04 42.05 41.67
CA VAL A 31 -10.44 40.73 41.17
C VAL A 31 -10.78 40.77 39.66
N THR A 32 -11.34 41.92 39.16
CA THR A 32 -11.61 42.07 37.72
C THR A 32 -10.32 42.34 36.92
N GLY A 33 -9.30 42.94 37.52
CA GLY A 33 -7.99 43.16 36.89
C GLY A 33 -7.13 41.88 36.82
N LEU A 34 -7.29 40.91 37.76
CA LEU A 34 -6.57 39.63 37.74
C LEU A 34 -7.25 38.60 36.84
N ALA A 35 -8.56 38.69 36.58
CA ALA A 35 -9.27 37.78 35.68
C ALA A 35 -8.99 38.05 34.20
N CYS A 36 -8.50 39.24 33.82
CA CYS A 36 -8.05 39.55 32.45
C CYS A 36 -6.59 39.19 32.16
N ALA A 37 -5.78 38.84 33.16
CA ALA A 37 -4.37 38.51 32.97
C ALA A 37 -4.09 37.00 32.79
N PHE A 38 -5.09 36.14 32.87
CA PHE A 38 -5.02 34.74 32.50
C PHE A 38 -5.71 34.44 31.15
N MET A 39 -5.53 35.32 30.18
CA MET A 39 -5.53 34.87 28.81
C MET A 39 -4.24 34.08 28.64
N LEU A 40 -4.31 32.79 28.93
CA LEU A 40 -3.32 31.81 28.51
C LEU A 40 -3.09 32.07 27.03
N ASN A 41 -1.95 32.66 26.67
CA ASN A 41 -1.38 32.47 25.37
C ASN A 41 -1.24 30.96 25.19
N ALA A 42 -2.24 30.31 24.62
CA ALA A 42 -2.06 29.03 23.99
C ALA A 42 -1.05 29.27 22.88
N HIS A 43 0.25 29.18 23.21
CA HIS A 43 1.28 29.10 22.18
C HIS A 43 0.90 27.86 21.35
N ALA A 44 0.54 28.09 20.09
CA ALA A 44 0.50 26.99 19.15
C ALA A 44 1.87 26.32 19.24
N ALA A 45 1.88 25.02 19.53
CA ALA A 45 3.12 24.28 19.64
C ALA A 45 3.92 24.47 18.35
N SER A 46 5.18 24.81 18.48
CA SER A 46 6.05 24.98 17.31
C SER A 46 6.40 23.58 16.75
N VAL A 47 6.76 23.49 15.48
CA VAL A 47 7.14 22.18 14.88
C VAL A 47 8.36 21.61 15.59
N GLU A 48 9.23 22.46 16.13
CA GLU A 48 10.38 22.11 16.93
C GLU A 48 10.01 21.30 18.20
N ASP A 49 8.83 21.54 18.77
CA ASP A 49 8.32 20.79 19.92
C ASP A 49 8.04 19.34 19.59
N TYR A 50 7.86 18.98 18.33
CA TYR A 50 7.66 17.62 17.86
C TYR A 50 8.96 17.00 17.36
N THR A 51 9.80 17.77 16.64
CA THR A 51 11.01 17.25 15.98
C THR A 51 12.06 16.78 16.99
N GLN A 52 12.05 17.29 18.22
CA GLN A 52 12.93 16.81 19.30
C GLN A 52 12.78 15.31 19.62
N TYR A 53 11.68 14.68 19.21
CA TYR A 53 11.43 13.24 19.38
C TYR A 53 11.92 12.40 18.22
N LEU A 54 12.33 13.02 17.11
CA LEU A 54 12.80 12.29 15.94
C LEU A 54 14.24 11.79 16.14
N PRO A 55 14.61 10.68 15.47
CA PRO A 55 16.00 10.26 15.42
C PRO A 55 16.89 11.34 14.79
N ASP A 56 18.14 11.43 15.23
CA ASP A 56 19.12 12.37 14.67
C ASP A 56 19.26 12.19 13.15
N GLY A 57 19.35 13.32 12.44
CA GLY A 57 19.46 13.35 10.99
C GLY A 57 18.15 13.13 10.23
N ALA A 58 17.03 12.90 10.92
CA ALA A 58 15.73 12.77 10.28
C ALA A 58 15.30 14.08 9.59
N ASN A 59 14.78 13.95 8.37
CA ASN A 59 14.22 15.05 7.58
C ASN A 59 12.71 14.99 7.62
N LEU A 60 12.07 16.01 8.16
CA LEU A 60 10.63 16.18 8.20
C LEU A 60 10.17 17.24 7.20
N ALA A 61 9.13 16.92 6.43
CA ALA A 61 8.34 17.88 5.67
C ALA A 61 6.86 17.67 6.03
N LEU A 62 6.17 18.71 6.52
CA LEU A 62 4.84 18.60 7.11
C LEU A 62 3.95 19.76 6.65
N ILE A 63 2.72 19.44 6.30
CA ILE A 63 1.68 20.45 6.08
C ILE A 63 0.37 19.97 6.68
N VAL A 64 -0.34 20.87 7.37
CA VAL A 64 -1.70 20.66 7.89
C VAL A 64 -2.57 21.82 7.44
N GLN A 65 -3.72 21.55 6.86
CA GLN A 65 -4.59 22.57 6.30
C GLN A 65 -6.07 22.20 6.46
N LYS A 66 -6.88 23.14 6.91
CA LYS A 66 -8.35 22.95 6.93
C LYS A 66 -8.89 22.78 5.51
N ILE A 67 -9.90 21.95 5.37
CA ILE A 67 -10.53 21.75 4.06
C ILE A 67 -11.16 23.05 3.57
N GLY A 68 -10.80 23.44 2.33
CA GLY A 68 -11.25 24.69 1.71
C GLY A 68 -10.50 25.95 2.15
N ALA A 69 -9.59 25.88 3.13
CA ALA A 69 -8.75 27.02 3.49
C ALA A 69 -7.64 27.24 2.46
N THR A 70 -7.20 28.49 2.31
CA THR A 70 -6.08 28.86 1.43
C THR A 70 -4.73 28.83 2.15
N THR A 71 -4.74 28.95 3.48
CA THR A 71 -3.54 29.01 4.32
C THR A 71 -3.47 27.76 5.20
N PRO A 72 -2.34 27.07 5.24
CA PRO A 72 -2.13 25.94 6.16
C PRO A 72 -2.02 26.43 7.61
N SER A 73 -2.46 25.61 8.56
CA SER A 73 -2.22 25.84 10.00
C SER A 73 -0.81 25.41 10.42
N ILE A 74 -0.22 24.44 9.71
CA ILE A 74 1.20 24.07 9.83
C ILE A 74 1.78 24.03 8.42
N ASP A 75 2.88 24.71 8.19
CA ASP A 75 3.69 24.65 6.96
C ASP A 75 5.17 24.56 7.34
N TYR A 76 5.70 23.36 7.29
CA TYR A 76 7.09 23.08 7.60
C TYR A 76 7.74 22.32 6.45
N HIS A 77 8.61 22.99 5.72
CA HIS A 77 9.28 22.47 4.53
C HIS A 77 8.31 21.83 3.49
N SER A 78 7.07 22.30 3.42
CA SER A 78 6.02 21.65 2.60
C SER A 78 6.33 21.59 1.11
N LYS A 79 7.22 22.46 0.61
CA LYS A 79 7.68 22.47 -0.78
C LYS A 79 8.90 21.58 -1.04
N GLN A 80 9.51 21.01 -0.01
CA GLN A 80 10.64 20.11 -0.15
C GLN A 80 10.21 18.81 -0.83
N MET A 81 10.96 18.38 -1.84
CA MET A 81 10.75 17.08 -2.48
C MET A 81 11.19 15.96 -1.55
N ALA A 82 10.37 14.95 -1.43
CA ALA A 82 10.61 13.80 -0.56
C ALA A 82 10.13 12.51 -1.24
N LEU A 83 10.65 11.38 -0.78
CA LEU A 83 10.17 10.05 -1.16
C LEU A 83 8.75 9.85 -0.58
N PRO A 84 7.72 9.71 -1.42
CA PRO A 84 6.34 9.55 -0.96
C PRO A 84 6.07 8.17 -0.37
N ALA A 85 6.82 7.16 -0.79
CA ALA A 85 6.50 5.76 -0.56
C ALA A 85 5.02 5.50 -0.94
N SER A 86 4.36 4.56 -0.27
CA SER A 86 2.98 4.18 -0.63
C SER A 86 1.91 5.29 -0.48
N THR A 87 2.25 6.51 -0.03
CA THR A 87 1.30 7.64 -0.15
C THR A 87 1.07 8.03 -1.60
N MET A 88 2.00 7.67 -2.53
CA MET A 88 1.83 7.82 -3.98
C MET A 88 0.51 7.22 -4.49
N LYS A 89 0.05 6.12 -3.88
CA LYS A 89 -1.21 5.47 -4.22
C LYS A 89 -2.45 6.37 -4.12
N VAL A 90 -2.37 7.48 -3.38
CA VAL A 90 -3.43 8.48 -3.33
C VAL A 90 -3.59 9.15 -4.70
N LEU A 91 -2.49 9.54 -5.34
CA LEU A 91 -2.51 10.16 -6.66
C LEU A 91 -2.94 9.16 -7.73
N THR A 92 -2.42 7.93 -7.66
CA THR A 92 -2.78 6.84 -8.58
C THR A 92 -4.27 6.53 -8.50
N ALA A 93 -4.83 6.41 -7.29
CA ALA A 93 -6.26 6.15 -7.08
C ALA A 93 -7.13 7.31 -7.58
N LEU A 94 -6.74 8.55 -7.29
CA LEU A 94 -7.48 9.72 -7.77
C LEU A 94 -7.49 9.78 -9.31
N ALA A 95 -6.33 9.62 -9.94
CA ALA A 95 -6.24 9.61 -11.40
C ALA A 95 -7.05 8.46 -12.04
N ALA A 96 -7.05 7.29 -11.41
CA ALA A 96 -7.83 6.13 -11.85
C ALA A 96 -9.34 6.42 -11.82
N LEU A 97 -9.87 6.93 -10.72
CA LEU A 97 -11.29 7.29 -10.62
C LEU A 97 -11.68 8.36 -11.63
N LEU A 98 -10.83 9.35 -11.84
CA LEU A 98 -11.08 10.43 -12.79
C LEU A 98 -11.00 9.99 -14.27
N GLN A 99 -10.18 8.99 -14.60
CA GLN A 99 -10.00 8.53 -15.98
C GLN A 99 -10.87 7.34 -16.33
N LEU A 100 -10.86 6.30 -15.49
CA LEU A 100 -11.50 5.03 -15.77
C LEU A 100 -12.94 4.98 -15.23
N GLY A 101 -13.21 5.72 -14.15
CA GLY A 101 -14.47 5.64 -13.42
C GLY A 101 -14.50 4.49 -12.39
N PRO A 102 -15.44 4.56 -11.41
CA PRO A 102 -15.50 3.58 -10.31
C PRO A 102 -15.90 2.16 -10.75
N ASP A 103 -16.62 2.03 -11.86
CA ASP A 103 -17.19 0.77 -12.35
C ASP A 103 -16.29 0.05 -13.36
N TYR A 104 -15.15 0.63 -13.73
CA TYR A 104 -14.18 -0.01 -14.63
C TYR A 104 -13.81 -1.40 -14.13
N ARG A 105 -13.69 -2.38 -15.05
CA ARG A 105 -13.28 -3.75 -14.76
C ARG A 105 -12.18 -4.19 -15.70
N PHE A 106 -11.24 -4.95 -15.17
CA PHE A 106 -10.27 -5.67 -15.98
C PHE A 106 -10.92 -6.91 -16.58
N HIS A 107 -10.52 -7.25 -17.81
CA HIS A 107 -11.04 -8.39 -18.55
C HIS A 107 -9.93 -9.39 -18.86
N THR A 108 -10.24 -10.68 -18.73
CA THR A 108 -9.40 -11.77 -19.23
C THR A 108 -10.28 -12.65 -20.11
N GLN A 109 -9.85 -12.90 -21.35
CA GLN A 109 -10.67 -13.55 -22.37
C GLN A 109 -9.93 -14.73 -22.99
N LEU A 110 -10.67 -15.82 -23.30
CA LEU A 110 -10.25 -16.88 -24.20
C LEU A 110 -10.93 -16.64 -25.54
N GLU A 111 -10.13 -16.39 -26.55
CA GLU A 111 -10.58 -16.00 -27.89
C GLU A 111 -10.07 -16.98 -28.96
N SER A 112 -10.80 -17.07 -30.07
CA SER A 112 -10.32 -17.77 -31.26
C SER A 112 -10.92 -17.14 -32.53
N LYS A 113 -10.16 -17.19 -33.65
CA LYS A 113 -10.67 -16.93 -34.98
C LYS A 113 -11.24 -18.20 -35.64
N GLY A 114 -10.98 -19.35 -35.03
CA GLY A 114 -11.47 -20.65 -35.51
C GLY A 114 -12.91 -20.94 -35.13
N THR A 115 -13.47 -21.98 -35.71
CA THR A 115 -14.79 -22.53 -35.38
C THR A 115 -14.64 -23.85 -34.64
N ILE A 116 -15.65 -24.22 -33.88
CA ILE A 116 -15.70 -25.51 -33.20
C ILE A 116 -16.47 -26.49 -34.06
N ASN A 117 -15.79 -27.56 -34.55
CA ASN A 117 -16.37 -28.61 -35.38
C ASN A 117 -16.05 -29.96 -34.74
N ASP A 118 -17.06 -30.77 -34.47
CA ASP A 118 -16.93 -32.12 -33.90
C ASP A 118 -16.02 -32.21 -32.64
N GLY A 119 -16.12 -31.16 -31.81
CA GLY A 119 -15.30 -31.05 -30.57
C GLY A 119 -13.90 -30.51 -30.80
N THR A 120 -13.53 -30.13 -32.02
CA THR A 120 -12.24 -29.54 -32.34
C THR A 120 -12.38 -28.05 -32.60
N LEU A 121 -11.65 -27.22 -31.87
CA LEU A 121 -11.44 -25.81 -32.17
C LEU A 121 -10.39 -25.71 -33.30
N GLN A 122 -10.82 -25.25 -34.48
CA GLN A 122 -9.96 -25.16 -35.66
C GLN A 122 -9.19 -23.84 -35.68
N GLY A 123 -8.08 -23.79 -34.99
CA GLY A 123 -7.20 -22.62 -34.89
C GLY A 123 -6.60 -22.47 -33.50
N ASP A 124 -5.95 -21.34 -33.28
CA ASP A 124 -5.30 -21.02 -32.02
C ASP A 124 -6.36 -20.67 -30.95
N LEU A 125 -6.07 -21.04 -29.71
CA LEU A 125 -6.72 -20.50 -28.52
C LEU A 125 -5.87 -19.38 -27.97
N VAL A 126 -6.37 -18.14 -27.98
CA VAL A 126 -5.69 -16.96 -27.46
C VAL A 126 -6.25 -16.64 -26.08
N ALA A 127 -5.40 -16.67 -25.06
CA ALA A 127 -5.71 -16.13 -23.75
C ALA A 127 -5.22 -14.69 -23.68
N ARG A 128 -6.14 -13.75 -23.82
CA ARG A 128 -5.88 -12.31 -23.75
C ARG A 128 -6.00 -11.83 -22.32
N PHE A 129 -4.88 -11.40 -21.75
CA PHE A 129 -4.81 -10.88 -20.40
C PHE A 129 -4.88 -9.35 -20.40
N GLY A 130 -5.90 -8.78 -19.77
CA GLY A 130 -6.09 -7.34 -19.66
C GLY A 130 -5.40 -6.69 -18.46
N GLY A 131 -4.52 -7.40 -17.76
CA GLY A 131 -3.83 -6.86 -16.59
C GLY A 131 -4.66 -6.93 -15.29
N ASP A 132 -5.59 -7.87 -15.15
CA ASP A 132 -6.34 -8.04 -13.89
C ASP A 132 -5.41 -8.44 -12.73
N PRO A 133 -5.22 -7.55 -11.72
CA PRO A 133 -4.33 -7.84 -10.59
C PRO A 133 -4.92 -8.84 -9.59
N THR A 134 -6.17 -9.27 -9.81
CA THR A 134 -6.92 -10.13 -8.90
C THR A 134 -7.31 -11.48 -9.51
N LEU A 135 -6.97 -11.71 -10.79
CA LEU A 135 -7.25 -12.96 -11.48
C LEU A 135 -6.65 -14.15 -10.71
N THR A 136 -7.46 -15.18 -10.52
CA THR A 136 -7.04 -16.39 -9.84
C THR A 136 -6.95 -17.60 -10.78
N ARG A 137 -6.23 -18.62 -10.38
CA ARG A 137 -6.25 -19.93 -11.06
C ARG A 137 -7.68 -20.51 -11.16
N GLN A 138 -8.54 -20.24 -10.16
CA GLN A 138 -9.93 -20.68 -10.19
C GLN A 138 -10.70 -20.03 -11.35
N ASP A 139 -10.40 -18.76 -11.66
CA ASP A 139 -11.03 -18.06 -12.79
C ASP A 139 -10.60 -18.69 -14.12
N LEU A 140 -9.31 -19.02 -14.28
CA LEU A 140 -8.83 -19.79 -15.45
C LEU A 140 -9.57 -21.12 -15.59
N ARG A 141 -9.73 -21.86 -14.50
CA ARG A 141 -10.50 -23.13 -14.48
C ARG A 141 -11.94 -22.94 -14.90
N ASN A 142 -12.59 -21.86 -14.43
CA ASN A 142 -13.97 -21.55 -14.80
C ASN A 142 -14.08 -21.23 -16.31
N MET A 143 -13.13 -20.49 -16.88
CA MET A 143 -13.08 -20.22 -18.31
C MET A 143 -12.87 -21.50 -19.13
N VAL A 144 -11.96 -22.38 -18.72
CA VAL A 144 -11.74 -23.69 -19.36
C VAL A 144 -12.99 -24.57 -19.26
N THR A 145 -13.67 -24.54 -18.11
CA THR A 145 -14.96 -25.24 -17.95
C THR A 145 -16.01 -24.74 -18.94
N THR A 146 -16.01 -23.43 -19.25
CA THR A 146 -16.91 -22.86 -20.27
C THR A 146 -16.57 -23.39 -21.66
N LEU A 147 -15.28 -23.49 -22.03
CA LEU A 147 -14.87 -24.14 -23.29
C LEU A 147 -15.35 -25.60 -23.38
N LYS A 148 -15.19 -26.37 -22.31
CA LYS A 148 -15.64 -27.77 -22.24
C LYS A 148 -17.16 -27.87 -22.45
N LYS A 149 -17.95 -26.97 -21.86
CA LYS A 149 -19.41 -26.91 -22.02
C LYS A 149 -19.83 -26.57 -23.46
N GLN A 150 -19.00 -25.82 -24.20
CA GLN A 150 -19.19 -25.56 -25.64
C GLN A 150 -18.80 -26.76 -26.53
N GLY A 151 -18.37 -27.86 -25.91
CA GLY A 151 -18.02 -29.09 -26.61
C GLY A 151 -16.56 -29.18 -27.04
N VAL A 152 -15.69 -28.23 -26.70
CA VAL A 152 -14.26 -28.28 -27.06
C VAL A 152 -13.59 -29.44 -26.31
N LYS A 153 -12.95 -30.32 -27.09
CA LYS A 153 -12.14 -31.46 -26.61
C LYS A 153 -10.71 -31.37 -27.10
N HIS A 154 -10.48 -30.68 -28.22
CA HIS A 154 -9.18 -30.55 -28.85
C HIS A 154 -9.03 -29.14 -29.45
N ILE A 155 -7.85 -28.54 -29.33
CA ILE A 155 -7.45 -27.28 -29.97
C ILE A 155 -6.42 -27.63 -31.06
N GLN A 156 -6.76 -27.44 -32.30
CA GLN A 156 -5.91 -27.79 -33.45
C GLN A 156 -4.64 -26.92 -33.54
N GLY A 157 -4.72 -25.67 -33.08
CA GLY A 157 -3.66 -24.68 -33.16
C GLY A 157 -2.82 -24.55 -31.89
N ASN A 158 -2.29 -23.36 -31.69
CA ASN A 158 -1.44 -23.00 -30.57
C ASN A 158 -2.27 -22.53 -29.37
N LEU A 159 -1.65 -22.59 -28.19
CA LEU A 159 -2.09 -21.87 -27.00
C LEU A 159 -1.29 -20.57 -26.92
N VAL A 160 -1.93 -19.43 -27.11
CA VAL A 160 -1.28 -18.12 -27.21
C VAL A 160 -1.59 -17.29 -25.96
N ILE A 161 -0.58 -16.85 -25.27
CA ILE A 161 -0.68 -15.93 -24.11
C ILE A 161 -0.46 -14.51 -24.62
N ASP A 162 -1.55 -13.76 -24.74
CA ASP A 162 -1.52 -12.38 -25.21
C ASP A 162 -1.37 -11.42 -24.03
N THR A 163 -0.25 -10.71 -24.02
CA THR A 163 0.13 -9.70 -23.02
C THR A 163 0.28 -8.32 -23.62
N SER A 164 -0.27 -8.09 -24.80
CA SER A 164 -0.06 -6.88 -25.62
C SER A 164 -0.62 -5.59 -25.03
N VAL A 165 -1.47 -5.69 -23.98
CA VAL A 165 -2.02 -4.50 -23.29
C VAL A 165 -0.94 -3.70 -22.58
N PHE A 166 0.17 -4.34 -22.17
CA PHE A 166 1.31 -3.69 -21.56
C PHE A 166 2.59 -3.91 -22.37
N ALA A 167 3.50 -2.95 -22.30
CA ALA A 167 4.80 -3.01 -22.95
C ALA A 167 5.93 -2.53 -22.01
N SER A 168 7.20 -2.71 -22.41
CA SER A 168 8.37 -2.42 -21.61
C SER A 168 8.60 -3.49 -20.51
N HIS A 169 9.53 -3.22 -19.59
CA HIS A 169 9.80 -4.08 -18.44
C HIS A 169 8.61 -4.13 -17.50
N ASP A 170 8.41 -5.24 -16.84
CA ASP A 170 7.33 -5.39 -15.87
C ASP A 170 7.70 -4.77 -14.51
N GLU A 171 8.99 -4.63 -14.20
CA GLU A 171 9.49 -3.89 -13.03
C GLU A 171 9.66 -2.41 -13.35
N ALA A 172 9.33 -1.54 -12.39
CA ALA A 172 9.55 -0.11 -12.57
C ALA A 172 11.01 0.29 -12.29
N PRO A 173 11.53 1.34 -12.97
CA PRO A 173 12.84 1.89 -12.63
C PRO A 173 12.91 2.31 -11.16
N GLY A 174 14.07 2.07 -10.53
CA GLY A 174 14.32 2.48 -9.14
C GLY A 174 13.75 1.55 -8.07
N TRP A 175 13.20 0.39 -8.44
CA TRP A 175 12.93 -0.66 -7.48
C TRP A 175 14.25 -1.25 -6.97
N PRO A 176 14.41 -1.44 -5.64
CA PRO A 176 15.61 -2.06 -5.09
C PRO A 176 15.76 -3.50 -5.60
N TRP A 177 16.95 -3.84 -6.10
CA TRP A 177 17.20 -5.16 -6.68
C TRP A 177 16.93 -6.32 -5.71
N ASN A 178 17.20 -6.12 -4.43
CA ASN A 178 16.99 -7.11 -3.37
C ASN A 178 15.51 -7.27 -2.95
N ASP A 179 14.63 -6.39 -3.43
CA ASP A 179 13.19 -6.50 -3.24
C ASP A 179 12.51 -7.27 -4.39
N LEU A 180 13.14 -7.39 -5.57
CA LEU A 180 12.51 -7.91 -6.79
C LEU A 180 11.97 -9.35 -6.68
N THR A 181 12.51 -10.13 -5.77
CA THR A 181 12.05 -11.50 -5.51
C THR A 181 10.96 -11.60 -4.44
N GLN A 182 10.60 -10.48 -3.82
CA GLN A 182 9.58 -10.44 -2.78
C GLN A 182 8.17 -10.29 -3.38
N CYS A 183 7.16 -10.94 -2.79
CA CYS A 183 5.78 -10.88 -3.31
C CYS A 183 5.18 -9.47 -3.36
N PHE A 184 5.65 -8.54 -2.52
CA PHE A 184 5.15 -7.15 -2.56
C PHE A 184 5.69 -6.35 -3.76
N SER A 185 6.71 -6.84 -4.44
CA SER A 185 7.28 -6.30 -5.68
C SER A 185 7.12 -7.25 -6.87
N ALA A 186 6.18 -8.19 -6.79
CA ALA A 186 5.88 -9.06 -7.92
C ALA A 186 5.56 -8.23 -9.17
N PRO A 187 6.17 -8.55 -10.33
CA PRO A 187 6.03 -7.77 -11.55
C PRO A 187 4.56 -7.63 -12.00
N PRO A 188 4.05 -6.38 -12.16
CA PRO A 188 2.68 -6.10 -12.60
C PRO A 188 2.58 -6.14 -14.14
N GLY A 189 2.88 -7.31 -14.72
CA GLY A 189 2.70 -7.58 -16.14
C GLY A 189 1.21 -7.67 -16.52
N ALA A 190 0.93 -7.92 -17.81
CA ALA A 190 -0.44 -8.12 -18.26
C ALA A 190 -1.05 -9.44 -17.74
N ALA A 191 -0.25 -10.51 -17.71
CA ALA A 191 -0.65 -11.82 -17.21
C ALA A 191 -0.29 -11.97 -15.74
N ILE A 192 -1.28 -11.77 -14.88
CA ILE A 192 -1.18 -11.92 -13.43
C ILE A 192 -2.14 -13.04 -13.02
N VAL A 193 -1.64 -14.06 -12.32
CA VAL A 193 -2.48 -15.12 -11.74
C VAL A 193 -2.03 -15.34 -10.30
N ASP A 194 -2.99 -15.41 -9.37
CA ASP A 194 -2.73 -15.57 -7.93
C ASP A 194 -1.66 -14.57 -7.43
N ARG A 195 -1.75 -13.30 -7.94
CA ARG A 195 -0.87 -12.18 -7.58
C ARG A 195 0.59 -12.38 -8.00
N ASN A 196 0.87 -13.27 -8.93
CA ASN A 196 2.23 -13.62 -9.33
C ASN A 196 3.14 -13.91 -8.13
N CYS A 197 2.63 -14.65 -7.15
CA CYS A 197 3.33 -14.98 -5.92
C CYS A 197 3.09 -16.44 -5.52
N PHE A 198 4.15 -17.14 -5.11
CA PHE A 198 4.06 -18.53 -4.67
C PHE A 198 4.76 -18.74 -3.33
N SER A 199 4.32 -19.75 -2.58
CA SER A 199 4.83 -20.05 -1.25
C SER A 199 5.58 -21.36 -1.25
N VAL A 200 6.64 -21.44 -0.43
CA VAL A 200 7.45 -22.64 -0.22
C VAL A 200 7.74 -22.84 1.27
N SER A 201 8.16 -24.04 1.63
CA SER A 201 8.66 -24.36 2.97
C SER A 201 10.10 -24.84 2.88
N LEU A 202 11.01 -24.17 3.59
CA LEU A 202 12.42 -24.54 3.69
C LEU A 202 12.66 -25.27 5.01
N TYR A 203 13.17 -26.48 4.92
CA TYR A 203 13.46 -27.37 6.06
C TYR A 203 14.96 -27.41 6.30
N SER A 204 15.41 -27.18 7.53
CA SER A 204 16.79 -27.44 7.90
C SER A 204 17.10 -28.92 7.87
N ALA A 205 18.31 -29.28 7.50
CA ALA A 205 18.78 -30.67 7.60
C ALA A 205 18.98 -31.05 9.07
N PRO A 206 18.91 -32.37 9.38
CA PRO A 206 19.19 -32.87 10.74
C PRO A 206 20.61 -32.53 11.23
N ASN A 207 21.60 -32.64 10.35
CA ASN A 207 23.00 -32.37 10.70
C ASN A 207 23.47 -30.99 10.18
N PRO A 208 24.22 -30.22 11.01
CA PRO A 208 24.91 -29.05 10.53
C PRO A 208 25.90 -29.40 9.41
N GLY A 209 25.98 -28.51 8.40
CA GLY A 209 26.77 -28.71 7.18
C GLY A 209 25.99 -29.30 6.02
N ASP A 210 24.94 -30.06 6.29
CA ASP A 210 24.10 -30.65 5.25
C ASP A 210 23.19 -29.60 4.58
N LYS A 211 22.75 -29.90 3.35
CA LYS A 211 21.85 -29.03 2.57
C LYS A 211 20.43 -29.05 3.13
N ALA A 212 19.88 -27.88 3.35
CA ALA A 212 18.46 -27.67 3.60
C ALA A 212 17.64 -28.06 2.36
N PHE A 213 16.42 -28.55 2.54
CA PHE A 213 15.54 -28.95 1.45
C PHE A 213 14.27 -28.11 1.39
N ILE A 214 13.75 -27.93 0.17
CA ILE A 214 12.56 -27.13 -0.14
C ILE A 214 11.40 -28.04 -0.48
N ARG A 215 10.20 -27.70 0.01
CA ARG A 215 8.94 -28.22 -0.48
C ARG A 215 8.15 -27.11 -1.14
N VAL A 216 7.78 -27.34 -2.39
CA VAL A 216 6.89 -26.51 -3.20
C VAL A 216 5.65 -27.33 -3.49
N ALA A 217 4.46 -26.72 -3.37
CA ALA A 217 3.23 -27.41 -3.73
C ALA A 217 3.22 -27.70 -5.24
N SER A 218 2.82 -28.92 -5.64
CA SER A 218 2.88 -29.37 -7.03
C SER A 218 1.99 -28.58 -8.00
N TYR A 219 1.07 -27.80 -7.50
CA TYR A 219 0.21 -26.96 -8.32
C TYR A 219 0.88 -25.63 -8.75
N TYR A 220 2.04 -25.28 -8.20
CA TYR A 220 2.83 -24.16 -8.69
C TYR A 220 3.75 -24.62 -9.83
N PRO A 221 3.60 -24.12 -11.06
CA PRO A 221 4.49 -24.44 -12.17
C PRO A 221 5.81 -23.67 -12.10
N VAL A 222 6.57 -23.92 -11.04
CA VAL A 222 7.89 -23.30 -10.78
C VAL A 222 8.94 -24.38 -10.52
N ASN A 223 10.19 -24.09 -10.85
CA ASN A 223 11.31 -24.96 -10.55
C ASN A 223 12.17 -24.34 -9.45
N MET A 224 12.23 -24.98 -8.29
CA MET A 224 12.96 -24.46 -7.14
C MET A 224 14.04 -25.41 -6.65
N PHE A 225 15.25 -24.88 -6.45
CA PHE A 225 16.44 -25.64 -6.02
C PHE A 225 16.97 -25.03 -4.72
N SER A 226 17.52 -25.89 -3.84
CA SER A 226 18.20 -25.43 -2.62
C SER A 226 19.70 -25.72 -2.70
N GLN A 227 20.48 -24.69 -2.42
CA GLN A 227 21.91 -24.76 -2.11
C GLN A 227 22.19 -24.28 -0.68
N VAL A 228 21.13 -24.07 0.11
CA VAL A 228 21.20 -23.55 1.46
C VAL A 228 21.88 -24.57 2.38
N ARG A 229 22.87 -24.15 3.17
CA ARG A 229 23.50 -24.98 4.18
C ARG A 229 22.82 -24.80 5.53
N THR A 230 22.64 -25.90 6.24
CA THR A 230 22.16 -25.88 7.63
C THR A 230 23.33 -25.62 8.57
N LEU A 231 23.21 -24.65 9.46
CA LEU A 231 24.20 -24.30 10.48
C LEU A 231 23.72 -24.73 11.85
N ALA A 232 24.68 -25.09 12.72
CA ALA A 232 24.37 -25.31 14.13
C ALA A 232 23.85 -24.03 14.78
N LYS A 233 22.87 -24.16 15.66
CA LYS A 233 22.34 -23.03 16.42
C LYS A 233 23.42 -22.43 17.32
N GLY A 234 23.66 -21.11 17.20
CA GLY A 234 24.67 -20.41 17.97
C GLY A 234 26.12 -20.61 17.48
N SER A 235 26.33 -21.21 16.29
CA SER A 235 27.67 -21.21 15.67
C SER A 235 28.09 -19.79 15.29
N PRO A 236 29.41 -19.47 15.27
CA PRO A 236 29.90 -18.15 14.85
C PRO A 236 29.41 -17.76 13.46
N ASP A 237 29.37 -18.70 12.52
CA ASP A 237 28.89 -18.47 11.15
C ASP A 237 27.40 -18.12 11.08
N ALA A 238 26.60 -18.49 12.09
CA ALA A 238 25.17 -18.19 12.14
C ALA A 238 24.89 -16.69 12.27
N GLN A 239 25.84 -15.91 12.79
CA GLN A 239 25.72 -14.44 12.90
C GLN A 239 25.73 -13.74 11.52
N TYR A 240 26.46 -14.31 10.57
CA TYR A 240 26.63 -13.76 9.22
C TYR A 240 25.92 -14.61 8.16
N CYS A 241 24.95 -15.39 8.62
CA CYS A 241 24.16 -16.25 7.76
C CYS A 241 23.08 -15.45 7.05
N GLU A 242 23.21 -15.32 5.74
CA GLU A 242 22.22 -14.73 4.87
C GLU A 242 21.55 -15.81 4.03
N LEU A 243 20.24 -15.66 3.84
CA LEU A 243 19.44 -16.49 2.95
C LEU A 243 19.00 -15.63 1.79
N ASP A 244 19.34 -16.04 0.58
CA ASP A 244 19.04 -15.32 -0.64
C ASP A 244 18.40 -16.23 -1.69
N VAL A 245 17.68 -15.62 -2.64
CA VAL A 245 17.05 -16.30 -3.77
C VAL A 245 17.53 -15.68 -5.08
N VAL A 246 18.05 -16.53 -5.94
CA VAL A 246 18.50 -16.15 -7.27
C VAL A 246 17.46 -16.60 -8.29
N PRO A 247 16.74 -15.64 -8.93
CA PRO A 247 15.82 -15.95 -10.00
C PRO A 247 16.56 -16.29 -11.28
N GLY A 248 15.99 -17.19 -12.08
CA GLY A 248 16.46 -17.56 -13.41
C GLY A 248 15.32 -17.59 -14.41
N GLU A 249 15.60 -17.96 -15.62
CA GLU A 249 14.62 -18.03 -16.71
C GLU A 249 13.48 -19.02 -16.41
N LEU A 250 12.30 -18.74 -16.98
CA LEU A 250 11.11 -19.59 -16.89
C LEU A 250 10.71 -19.96 -15.45
N ASN A 251 10.78 -18.96 -14.55
CA ASN A 251 10.44 -19.12 -13.14
C ASN A 251 11.22 -20.24 -12.42
N ARG A 252 12.50 -20.39 -12.78
CA ARG A 252 13.47 -21.21 -12.05
C ARG A 252 14.06 -20.35 -10.93
N PHE A 253 14.16 -20.93 -9.73
CA PHE A 253 14.73 -20.24 -8.57
C PHE A 253 15.76 -21.10 -7.87
N THR A 254 16.84 -20.51 -7.41
CA THR A 254 17.85 -21.17 -6.58
C THR A 254 17.96 -20.43 -5.26
N LEU A 255 17.63 -21.11 -4.17
CA LEU A 255 17.84 -20.60 -2.82
C LEU A 255 19.28 -20.89 -2.40
N THR A 256 20.00 -19.86 -1.95
CA THR A 256 21.42 -19.92 -1.59
C THR A 256 21.67 -19.43 -0.17
N GLY A 257 22.91 -19.56 0.31
CA GLY A 257 23.30 -19.10 1.63
C GLY A 257 23.12 -20.15 2.71
N CYS A 258 22.55 -19.79 3.84
CA CYS A 258 22.44 -20.67 4.98
C CYS A 258 21.18 -20.42 5.83
N MET A 259 20.87 -21.38 6.70
CA MET A 259 19.86 -21.26 7.75
C MET A 259 20.31 -22.00 9.01
N THR A 260 19.92 -21.55 10.18
CA THR A 260 20.16 -22.29 11.42
C THR A 260 19.18 -23.45 11.57
N GLN A 261 19.60 -24.51 12.25
CA GLN A 261 18.72 -25.62 12.62
C GLN A 261 17.48 -25.13 13.34
N ARG A 262 16.31 -25.67 12.92
CA ARG A 262 15.01 -25.34 13.49
C ARG A 262 14.07 -26.55 13.41
N ALA A 263 13.15 -26.64 14.37
CA ALA A 263 12.18 -27.74 14.41
C ALA A 263 11.11 -27.57 13.30
N GLU A 264 10.62 -26.35 13.14
CA GLU A 264 9.58 -26.03 12.17
C GLU A 264 10.19 -25.50 10.85
N PRO A 265 9.58 -25.79 9.70
CA PRO A 265 10.03 -25.25 8.43
C PRO A 265 9.93 -23.71 8.43
N LEU A 266 10.84 -23.06 7.69
CA LEU A 266 10.77 -21.63 7.42
C LEU A 266 9.79 -21.40 6.26
N PRO A 267 8.64 -20.75 6.50
CA PRO A 267 7.76 -20.35 5.41
C PRO A 267 8.37 -19.19 4.65
N LEU A 268 8.44 -19.33 3.32
CA LEU A 268 8.94 -18.31 2.40
C LEU A 268 7.92 -18.10 1.28
N ALA A 269 7.93 -16.90 0.69
CA ALA A 269 7.10 -16.58 -0.46
C ALA A 269 7.90 -15.73 -1.44
N PHE A 270 7.79 -16.02 -2.74
CA PHE A 270 8.58 -15.39 -3.78
C PHE A 270 7.71 -14.92 -4.94
N ALA A 271 8.13 -13.82 -5.55
CA ALA A 271 7.52 -13.26 -6.74
C ALA A 271 7.84 -14.11 -7.98
N ILE A 272 6.80 -14.40 -8.77
CA ILE A 272 6.95 -14.92 -10.12
C ILE A 272 7.59 -13.83 -10.99
N GLN A 273 8.66 -14.17 -11.69
CA GLN A 273 9.40 -13.20 -12.50
C GLN A 273 8.88 -13.12 -13.95
N ASP A 274 8.39 -14.23 -14.49
CA ASP A 274 7.76 -14.30 -15.82
C ASP A 274 6.28 -14.71 -15.65
N GLY A 275 5.41 -13.71 -15.50
CA GLY A 275 3.98 -13.91 -15.32
C GLY A 275 3.31 -14.56 -16.54
N ALA A 276 3.78 -14.27 -17.77
CA ALA A 276 3.22 -14.85 -18.98
C ALA A 276 3.48 -16.36 -19.05
N SER A 277 4.71 -16.79 -18.82
CA SER A 277 5.06 -18.21 -18.76
C SER A 277 4.32 -18.93 -17.64
N TYR A 278 4.19 -18.28 -16.48
CA TYR A 278 3.44 -18.83 -15.34
C TYR A 278 1.96 -19.01 -15.65
N ALA A 279 1.29 -17.98 -16.18
CA ALA A 279 -0.12 -18.03 -16.57
C ALA A 279 -0.36 -19.08 -17.67
N GLY A 280 0.55 -19.17 -18.66
CA GLY A 280 0.48 -20.17 -19.73
C GLY A 280 0.59 -21.60 -19.19
N ALA A 281 1.50 -21.85 -18.26
CA ALA A 281 1.65 -23.17 -17.62
C ALA A 281 0.43 -23.54 -16.78
N LEU A 282 -0.17 -22.58 -16.05
CA LEU A 282 -1.42 -22.78 -15.31
C LEU A 282 -2.58 -23.09 -16.25
N LEU A 283 -2.76 -22.29 -17.32
CA LEU A 283 -3.83 -22.51 -18.28
C LEU A 283 -3.70 -23.88 -18.96
N LYS A 284 -2.49 -24.27 -19.37
CA LYS A 284 -2.21 -25.60 -19.88
C LYS A 284 -2.63 -26.71 -18.89
N ALA A 285 -2.30 -26.53 -17.61
CA ALA A 285 -2.67 -27.50 -16.58
C ALA A 285 -4.21 -27.59 -16.39
N GLU A 286 -4.93 -26.47 -16.48
CA GLU A 286 -6.40 -26.45 -16.39
C GLU A 286 -7.05 -27.09 -17.63
N LEU A 287 -6.50 -26.87 -18.84
CA LEU A 287 -6.95 -27.56 -20.06
C LEU A 287 -6.78 -29.07 -19.93
N GLN A 288 -5.60 -29.54 -19.50
CA GLN A 288 -5.32 -30.96 -19.27
C GLN A 288 -6.26 -31.58 -18.21
N ALA A 289 -6.51 -30.86 -17.12
CA ALA A 289 -7.44 -31.34 -16.07
C ALA A 289 -8.90 -31.40 -16.56
N ALA A 290 -9.23 -30.65 -17.64
CA ALA A 290 -10.53 -30.69 -18.29
C ALA A 290 -10.60 -31.68 -19.45
N ASP A 291 -9.56 -32.50 -19.72
CA ASP A 291 -9.41 -33.39 -20.87
C ASP A 291 -9.51 -32.61 -22.22
N ILE A 292 -8.94 -31.42 -22.28
CA ILE A 292 -8.78 -30.62 -23.50
C ILE A 292 -7.29 -30.60 -23.84
N ASP A 293 -6.91 -31.17 -24.96
CA ASP A 293 -5.54 -31.13 -25.48
C ASP A 293 -5.36 -30.09 -26.60
N TYR A 294 -4.12 -29.83 -26.99
CA TYR A 294 -3.81 -28.97 -28.13
C TYR A 294 -2.62 -29.48 -28.93
N SER A 295 -2.63 -29.26 -30.25
CA SER A 295 -1.61 -29.79 -31.17
C SER A 295 -0.37 -28.91 -31.32
N GLY A 296 -0.53 -27.59 -31.14
CA GLY A 296 0.52 -26.61 -31.36
C GLY A 296 1.43 -26.38 -30.19
N HIS A 297 1.95 -25.17 -30.09
CA HIS A 297 2.90 -24.73 -29.08
C HIS A 297 2.26 -23.72 -28.11
N LEU A 298 2.85 -23.57 -26.92
CA LEU A 298 2.57 -22.46 -26.02
C LEU A 298 3.41 -21.27 -26.50
N LEU A 299 2.73 -20.20 -26.96
CA LEU A 299 3.35 -19.00 -27.52
C LEU A 299 3.03 -17.77 -26.68
N ARG A 300 3.91 -16.77 -26.69
CA ARG A 300 3.67 -15.43 -26.11
C ARG A 300 3.43 -14.43 -27.24
N GLN A 301 2.36 -13.65 -27.12
CA GLN A 301 1.99 -12.55 -28.00
C GLN A 301 2.16 -11.23 -27.24
N THR A 302 3.00 -10.33 -27.78
CA THR A 302 3.26 -9.01 -27.20
C THR A 302 2.81 -7.85 -28.10
N GLN A 303 2.39 -8.15 -29.33
CA GLN A 303 1.87 -7.16 -30.27
C GLN A 303 0.36 -7.16 -30.25
N VAL A 304 -0.22 -5.97 -30.28
CA VAL A 304 -1.68 -5.81 -30.35
C VAL A 304 -2.22 -6.48 -31.62
N THR A 305 -3.17 -7.38 -31.45
CA THR A 305 -3.90 -8.03 -32.53
C THR A 305 -5.37 -7.65 -32.52
N GLN A 306 -6.03 -7.78 -33.69
CA GLN A 306 -7.46 -7.59 -33.74
C GLN A 306 -8.16 -8.63 -32.83
N PRO A 307 -9.21 -8.22 -32.12
CA PRO A 307 -10.02 -9.12 -31.33
C PRO A 307 -10.58 -10.27 -32.18
N ALA A 308 -10.73 -11.42 -31.55
CA ALA A 308 -11.33 -12.62 -32.13
C ALA A 308 -12.68 -12.90 -31.43
N ASN A 309 -13.31 -14.02 -31.76
CA ASN A 309 -14.55 -14.42 -31.09
C ASN A 309 -14.23 -14.83 -29.66
N VAL A 310 -14.87 -14.20 -28.68
CA VAL A 310 -14.74 -14.53 -27.26
C VAL A 310 -15.49 -15.83 -26.99
N LEU A 311 -14.77 -16.84 -26.56
CA LEU A 311 -15.29 -18.15 -26.16
C LEU A 311 -15.59 -18.23 -24.68
N ALA A 312 -14.77 -17.58 -23.86
CA ALA A 312 -14.98 -17.45 -22.42
C ALA A 312 -14.34 -16.15 -21.89
N GLU A 313 -14.92 -15.61 -20.84
CA GLU A 313 -14.45 -14.37 -20.23
C GLU A 313 -14.59 -14.44 -18.71
N THR A 314 -13.68 -13.74 -18.02
CA THR A 314 -13.82 -13.36 -16.62
C THR A 314 -13.49 -11.88 -16.45
N GLN A 315 -14.05 -11.25 -15.41
CA GLN A 315 -13.89 -9.84 -15.09
C GLN A 315 -13.51 -9.67 -13.63
N SER A 316 -12.67 -8.66 -13.35
CA SER A 316 -12.38 -8.28 -11.98
C SER A 316 -13.60 -7.71 -11.25
N ALA A 317 -13.48 -7.51 -9.94
CA ALA A 317 -14.35 -6.61 -9.20
C ALA A 317 -14.30 -5.18 -9.79
N PRO A 318 -15.28 -4.29 -9.50
CA PRO A 318 -15.22 -2.89 -9.92
C PRO A 318 -13.96 -2.20 -9.42
N LEU A 319 -13.45 -1.23 -10.16
CA LEU A 319 -12.24 -0.48 -9.82
C LEU A 319 -12.31 0.13 -8.41
N HIS A 320 -13.47 0.64 -8.00
CA HIS A 320 -13.66 1.17 -6.65
C HIS A 320 -13.27 0.16 -5.57
N ASP A 321 -13.67 -1.10 -5.71
CA ASP A 321 -13.34 -2.15 -4.75
C ASP A 321 -11.86 -2.53 -4.79
N LEU A 322 -11.26 -2.55 -5.98
CA LEU A 322 -9.82 -2.76 -6.14
C LEU A 322 -9.01 -1.64 -5.48
N LEU A 323 -9.42 -0.38 -5.67
CA LEU A 323 -8.77 0.78 -5.05
C LEU A 323 -8.93 0.76 -3.53
N LYS A 324 -10.07 0.31 -3.02
CA LYS A 324 -10.26 0.11 -1.58
C LYS A 324 -9.27 -0.91 -1.01
N ILE A 325 -9.08 -2.04 -1.69
CA ILE A 325 -8.07 -3.05 -1.30
C ILE A 325 -6.67 -2.43 -1.37
N MET A 326 -6.35 -1.74 -2.46
CA MET A 326 -5.09 -1.07 -2.69
C MET A 326 -4.73 -0.08 -1.58
N LEU A 327 -5.66 0.77 -1.18
CA LEU A 327 -5.45 1.79 -0.17
C LEU A 327 -5.40 1.20 1.25
N LYS A 328 -6.35 0.30 1.60
CA LYS A 328 -6.42 -0.35 2.93
C LYS A 328 -5.22 -1.25 3.21
N LYS A 329 -4.82 -2.08 2.24
CA LYS A 329 -3.72 -3.05 2.39
C LYS A 329 -2.37 -2.55 1.89
N SER A 330 -2.35 -1.37 1.27
CA SER A 330 -1.16 -0.82 0.60
C SER A 330 -0.64 -1.70 -0.54
N ASP A 331 -1.54 -2.25 -1.34
CA ASP A 331 -1.26 -3.23 -2.37
C ASP A 331 -0.51 -2.62 -3.55
N ASN A 332 0.71 -3.08 -3.82
CA ASN A 332 1.55 -2.56 -4.91
C ASN A 332 1.09 -3.09 -6.26
N MET A 333 0.75 -4.38 -6.35
CA MET A 333 0.31 -5.01 -7.60
C MET A 333 -0.88 -4.26 -8.21
N ILE A 334 -1.92 -4.00 -7.41
CA ILE A 334 -3.09 -3.24 -7.87
C ILE A 334 -2.67 -1.83 -8.29
N ALA A 335 -1.82 -1.15 -7.50
CA ALA A 335 -1.42 0.23 -7.79
C ALA A 335 -0.68 0.35 -9.13
N ASP A 336 0.28 -0.53 -9.36
CA ASP A 336 1.16 -0.45 -10.54
C ASP A 336 0.44 -0.95 -11.81
N THR A 337 -0.42 -1.95 -11.68
CA THR A 337 -1.27 -2.38 -12.77
C THR A 337 -2.25 -1.28 -13.18
N VAL A 338 -2.94 -0.66 -12.21
CA VAL A 338 -3.85 0.48 -12.45
C VAL A 338 -3.10 1.65 -13.09
N PHE A 339 -1.88 1.94 -12.63
CA PHE A 339 -1.06 3.02 -13.18
C PHE A 339 -0.73 2.81 -14.67
N ARG A 340 -0.31 1.59 -15.05
CA ARG A 340 -0.05 1.24 -16.46
C ARG A 340 -1.34 1.26 -17.29
N THR A 341 -2.46 0.80 -16.72
CA THR A 341 -3.78 0.83 -17.35
C THR A 341 -4.27 2.25 -17.62
N ILE A 342 -4.07 3.19 -16.67
CA ILE A 342 -4.39 4.61 -16.89
C ILE A 342 -3.64 5.14 -18.13
N GLY A 343 -2.36 4.78 -18.29
CA GLY A 343 -1.57 5.14 -19.47
C GLY A 343 -2.12 4.55 -20.77
N HIS A 344 -2.48 3.27 -20.74
CA HIS A 344 -3.08 2.56 -21.87
C HIS A 344 -4.38 3.23 -22.31
N GLU A 345 -5.32 3.39 -21.40
CA GLU A 345 -6.65 3.93 -21.67
C GLU A 345 -6.62 5.43 -22.07
N ARG A 346 -5.66 6.18 -21.55
CA ARG A 346 -5.52 7.60 -21.86
C ARG A 346 -5.00 7.85 -23.27
N PHE A 347 -4.05 7.03 -23.74
CA PHE A 347 -3.32 7.28 -24.99
C PHE A 347 -3.61 6.27 -26.10
N GLY A 348 -4.32 5.18 -25.80
CA GLY A 348 -4.60 4.12 -26.79
C GLY A 348 -3.34 3.37 -27.26
N VAL A 349 -2.31 3.31 -26.41
CA VAL A 349 -1.04 2.60 -26.66
C VAL A 349 -0.84 1.52 -25.59
N PRO A 350 0.03 0.52 -25.80
CA PRO A 350 0.37 -0.40 -24.73
C PRO A 350 0.86 0.34 -23.46
N GLY A 351 0.32 -0.01 -22.30
CA GLY A 351 0.62 0.65 -21.04
C GLY A 351 2.07 0.44 -20.63
N THR A 352 2.83 1.53 -20.51
CA THR A 352 4.20 1.58 -20.01
C THR A 352 4.26 2.43 -18.74
N TRP A 353 5.34 2.35 -18.01
CA TRP A 353 5.59 3.21 -16.84
C TRP A 353 5.54 4.69 -17.21
N ARG A 354 6.15 5.05 -18.35
CA ARG A 354 6.14 6.43 -18.87
C ARG A 354 4.74 6.88 -19.24
N ALA A 355 3.98 6.05 -19.97
CA ALA A 355 2.60 6.38 -20.31
C ALA A 355 1.74 6.58 -19.06
N GLY A 356 1.91 5.74 -18.02
CA GLY A 356 1.24 5.92 -16.74
C GLY A 356 1.59 7.25 -16.07
N SER A 357 2.87 7.60 -16.00
CA SER A 357 3.36 8.86 -15.43
C SER A 357 2.78 10.08 -16.16
N ASP A 358 2.89 10.09 -17.48
CA ASP A 358 2.40 11.19 -18.31
C ASP A 358 0.87 11.33 -18.21
N ALA A 359 0.15 10.20 -18.19
CA ALA A 359 -1.30 10.17 -18.05
C ALA A 359 -1.76 10.71 -16.69
N VAL A 360 -1.19 10.22 -15.58
CA VAL A 360 -1.54 10.69 -14.24
C VAL A 360 -1.33 12.20 -14.12
N ARG A 361 -0.18 12.72 -14.57
CA ARG A 361 0.12 14.16 -14.60
C ARG A 361 -0.94 14.96 -15.36
N GLN A 362 -1.29 14.52 -16.56
CA GLN A 362 -2.29 15.21 -17.39
C GLN A 362 -3.69 15.17 -16.76
N ILE A 363 -4.11 14.01 -16.27
CA ILE A 363 -5.43 13.80 -15.67
C ILE A 363 -5.59 14.68 -14.42
N LEU A 364 -4.63 14.65 -13.52
CA LEU A 364 -4.68 15.41 -12.28
C LEU A 364 -4.70 16.92 -12.56
N ARG A 365 -3.90 17.40 -13.49
CA ARG A 365 -3.91 18.81 -13.91
C ARG A 365 -5.24 19.21 -14.54
N GLN A 366 -5.77 18.43 -15.50
CA GLN A 366 -6.94 18.78 -16.29
C GLN A 366 -8.25 18.60 -15.54
N LYS A 367 -8.38 17.54 -14.73
CA LYS A 367 -9.64 17.15 -14.09
C LYS A 367 -9.73 17.52 -12.61
N ALA A 368 -8.58 17.72 -11.93
CA ALA A 368 -8.53 18.03 -10.50
C ALA A 368 -7.81 19.38 -10.20
N ASN A 369 -7.29 20.07 -11.19
CA ASN A 369 -6.46 21.26 -11.02
C ASN A 369 -5.28 21.04 -10.04
N VAL A 370 -4.74 19.81 -10.00
CA VAL A 370 -3.57 19.44 -9.22
C VAL A 370 -2.34 19.49 -10.11
N ASP A 371 -1.46 20.43 -9.85
CA ASP A 371 -0.21 20.57 -10.59
C ASP A 371 0.92 19.79 -9.91
N LEU A 372 1.39 18.74 -10.56
CA LEU A 372 2.50 17.94 -10.07
C LEU A 372 3.87 18.69 -10.15
N GLY A 373 3.94 19.82 -10.89
CA GLY A 373 5.16 20.64 -10.99
C GLY A 373 6.39 19.80 -11.34
N ASN A 374 7.43 19.90 -10.50
CA ASN A 374 8.69 19.13 -10.63
C ASN A 374 8.63 17.74 -9.99
N SER A 375 7.46 17.26 -9.55
CA SER A 375 7.31 15.93 -8.98
C SER A 375 7.68 14.85 -10.00
N ILE A 376 8.27 13.77 -9.50
CA ILE A 376 8.62 12.60 -10.30
C ILE A 376 7.75 11.44 -9.79
N GLN A 377 6.96 10.86 -10.67
CA GLN A 377 6.21 9.64 -10.41
C GLN A 377 6.62 8.60 -11.44
N VAL A 378 7.35 7.58 -11.00
CA VAL A 378 7.90 6.52 -11.86
C VAL A 378 6.99 5.31 -11.88
N ASP A 379 6.34 5.02 -10.73
CA ASP A 379 5.40 3.93 -10.57
C ASP A 379 4.07 4.40 -9.94
N GLY A 380 3.12 3.50 -9.83
CA GLY A 380 1.82 3.77 -9.20
C GLY A 380 1.81 3.52 -7.70
N SER A 381 2.75 2.76 -7.20
CA SER A 381 2.77 2.23 -5.84
C SER A 381 3.59 3.06 -4.86
N GLY A 382 4.59 3.80 -5.34
CA GLY A 382 5.58 4.50 -4.53
C GLY A 382 6.68 3.55 -4.00
N LEU A 383 6.86 2.38 -4.61
CA LEU A 383 7.95 1.47 -4.29
C LEU A 383 9.29 1.99 -4.85
N SER A 384 9.23 2.70 -5.96
CA SER A 384 10.40 3.29 -6.62
C SER A 384 11.11 4.30 -5.71
N ARG A 385 12.44 4.17 -5.60
CA ARG A 385 13.29 5.16 -4.93
C ARG A 385 13.53 6.41 -5.77
N HIS A 386 13.04 6.43 -7.01
CA HIS A 386 13.11 7.58 -7.90
C HIS A 386 11.88 8.49 -7.80
N ASP A 387 10.83 8.07 -7.09
CA ASP A 387 9.65 8.91 -6.86
C ASP A 387 9.98 10.09 -5.96
N LEU A 388 9.54 11.28 -6.36
CA LEU A 388 9.72 12.50 -5.58
C LEU A 388 8.46 13.36 -5.67
N ILE A 389 7.91 13.74 -4.52
CA ILE A 389 6.76 14.64 -4.43
C ILE A 389 6.84 15.51 -3.18
N SER A 390 6.38 16.75 -3.27
CA SER A 390 6.31 17.62 -2.08
C SER A 390 5.01 17.42 -1.29
N PRO A 391 5.00 17.62 0.03
CA PRO A 391 3.77 17.66 0.82
C PRO A 391 2.74 18.65 0.26
N ALA A 392 3.18 19.81 -0.22
CA ALA A 392 2.31 20.82 -0.81
C ALA A 392 1.57 20.31 -2.07
N THR A 393 2.25 19.53 -2.91
CA THR A 393 1.61 18.88 -4.08
C THR A 393 0.60 17.82 -3.66
N MET A 394 0.94 16.96 -2.70
CA MET A 394 0.01 15.97 -2.15
C MET A 394 -1.19 16.65 -1.48
N MET A 395 -0.99 17.79 -0.80
CA MET A 395 -2.07 18.57 -0.18
C MET A 395 -3.10 19.04 -1.22
N GLN A 396 -2.67 19.49 -2.41
CA GLN A 396 -3.62 19.87 -3.48
C GLN A 396 -4.56 18.70 -3.82
N ALA A 397 -4.01 17.49 -3.96
CA ALA A 397 -4.82 16.30 -4.24
C ALA A 397 -5.78 15.98 -3.08
N LEU A 398 -5.33 16.06 -1.83
CA LEU A 398 -6.19 15.84 -0.67
C LEU A 398 -7.31 16.88 -0.57
N GLN A 399 -7.03 18.16 -0.82
CA GLN A 399 -8.05 19.21 -0.85
C GLN A 399 -9.11 18.93 -1.92
N TYR A 400 -8.70 18.55 -3.14
CA TYR A 400 -9.62 18.16 -4.21
C TYR A 400 -10.47 16.94 -3.81
N ILE A 401 -9.86 15.90 -3.27
CA ILE A 401 -10.56 14.70 -2.79
C ILE A 401 -11.63 15.08 -1.78
N ALA A 402 -11.29 15.86 -0.74
CA ALA A 402 -12.23 16.20 0.31
C ALA A 402 -13.41 17.05 -0.18
N GLN A 403 -13.18 17.95 -1.14
CA GLN A 403 -14.22 18.79 -1.74
C GLN A 403 -15.16 18.01 -2.66
N ASN A 404 -14.70 16.87 -3.22
CA ASN A 404 -15.45 16.07 -4.18
C ASN A 404 -15.78 14.66 -3.64
N ASP A 405 -15.60 14.41 -2.33
CA ASP A 405 -15.72 13.06 -1.75
C ASP A 405 -17.13 12.47 -1.85
N GLN A 406 -18.17 13.32 -1.92
CA GLN A 406 -19.53 12.87 -2.16
C GLN A 406 -19.68 12.07 -3.47
N GLN A 407 -18.90 12.44 -4.50
CA GLN A 407 -18.91 11.77 -5.80
C GLN A 407 -17.83 10.67 -5.87
N LEU A 408 -16.66 10.93 -5.29
CA LEU A 408 -15.51 10.03 -5.37
C LEU A 408 -15.61 8.85 -4.39
N ASN A 409 -16.29 9.03 -3.27
CA ASN A 409 -16.31 8.09 -2.13
C ASN A 409 -14.88 7.61 -1.72
N PHE A 410 -13.91 8.53 -1.84
CA PHE A 410 -12.48 8.22 -1.71
C PHE A 410 -12.06 8.02 -0.25
N ILE A 411 -12.53 8.89 0.65
CA ILE A 411 -12.08 8.90 2.06
C ILE A 411 -12.44 7.57 2.75
N SER A 412 -13.57 6.96 2.38
CA SER A 412 -14.00 5.65 2.88
C SER A 412 -13.06 4.50 2.50
N MET A 413 -12.31 4.65 1.42
CA MET A 413 -11.32 3.67 0.95
C MET A 413 -9.99 3.74 1.72
N LEU A 414 -9.70 4.87 2.42
CA LEU A 414 -8.49 5.00 3.21
C LEU A 414 -8.56 4.17 4.50
N PRO A 415 -7.42 3.65 5.01
CA PRO A 415 -7.35 3.08 6.35
C PRO A 415 -7.89 4.03 7.41
N LEU A 416 -8.64 3.50 8.38
CA LEU A 416 -9.15 4.23 9.52
C LEU A 416 -8.36 3.85 10.78
N ALA A 417 -7.79 4.84 11.48
CA ALA A 417 -6.99 4.64 12.67
C ALA A 417 -7.73 3.85 13.75
N GLY A 418 -7.07 2.84 14.31
CA GLY A 418 -7.61 1.95 15.32
C GLY A 418 -8.59 0.88 14.82
N TYR A 419 -9.05 0.95 13.55
CA TYR A 419 -10.10 0.06 13.04
C TYR A 419 -9.62 -0.88 11.95
N ASP A 420 -9.00 -0.36 10.89
CA ASP A 420 -8.70 -1.20 9.73
C ASP A 420 -7.41 -0.82 8.98
N GLY A 421 -7.06 -1.67 8.03
CA GLY A 421 -5.95 -1.46 7.12
C GLY A 421 -4.61 -1.25 7.84
N THR A 422 -3.73 -0.46 7.23
CA THR A 422 -2.40 -0.19 7.75
C THR A 422 -2.38 0.74 8.97
N LEU A 423 -3.53 1.32 9.34
CA LEU A 423 -3.66 2.17 10.53
C LEU A 423 -4.23 1.45 11.75
N ARG A 424 -4.67 0.19 11.60
CA ARG A 424 -5.29 -0.55 12.70
C ARG A 424 -4.44 -0.57 13.99
N TYR A 425 -3.13 -0.68 13.84
CA TYR A 425 -2.18 -0.81 14.94
C TYR A 425 -1.07 0.26 14.87
N ARG A 426 -1.37 1.48 14.36
CA ARG A 426 -0.38 2.56 14.33
C ARG A 426 -0.30 3.25 15.69
N GLY A 427 0.74 2.89 16.46
CA GLY A 427 0.89 3.28 17.86
C GLY A 427 0.83 4.79 18.09
N GLY A 428 1.43 5.61 17.22
CA GLY A 428 1.43 7.07 17.38
C GLY A 428 0.02 7.68 17.35
N LEU A 429 -0.86 7.19 16.49
CA LEU A 429 -2.25 7.65 16.43
C LEU A 429 -3.07 7.13 17.60
N HIS A 430 -2.84 5.90 18.02
CA HIS A 430 -3.50 5.31 19.19
C HIS A 430 -3.14 6.07 20.48
N GLU A 431 -1.84 6.32 20.71
CA GLU A 431 -1.38 7.11 21.86
C GLU A 431 -1.83 8.58 21.81
N ALA A 432 -2.04 9.14 20.64
CA ALA A 432 -2.64 10.47 20.49
C ALA A 432 -4.13 10.52 20.85
N GLY A 433 -4.80 9.36 20.97
CA GLY A 433 -6.24 9.26 21.25
C GLY A 433 -7.11 9.64 20.06
N VAL A 434 -6.63 9.43 18.83
CA VAL A 434 -7.33 9.81 17.58
C VAL A 434 -7.85 8.60 16.78
N ASP A 435 -8.06 7.48 17.45
CA ASP A 435 -8.71 6.31 16.86
C ASP A 435 -10.11 6.68 16.35
N GLY A 436 -10.45 6.24 15.12
CA GLY A 436 -11.70 6.61 14.46
C GLY A 436 -11.79 8.05 13.96
N LYS A 437 -10.74 8.87 14.14
CA LYS A 437 -10.71 10.27 13.72
C LYS A 437 -9.82 10.53 12.51
N VAL A 438 -8.91 9.60 12.19
CA VAL A 438 -7.92 9.72 11.11
C VAL A 438 -8.19 8.69 10.04
N SER A 439 -8.43 9.16 8.81
CA SER A 439 -8.48 8.34 7.59
C SER A 439 -7.28 8.71 6.71
N ALA A 440 -6.27 7.83 6.61
CA ALA A 440 -5.03 8.20 5.94
C ALA A 440 -4.31 7.01 5.30
N LYS A 441 -3.49 7.32 4.29
CA LYS A 441 -2.58 6.38 3.64
C LYS A 441 -1.20 6.45 4.26
N THR A 442 -0.67 5.31 4.66
CA THR A 442 0.71 5.17 5.12
C THR A 442 1.69 5.09 3.95
N GLY A 443 2.91 5.58 4.14
CA GLY A 443 4.05 5.36 3.27
C GLY A 443 5.26 4.87 4.07
N SER A 444 5.78 3.69 3.76
CA SER A 444 6.91 3.12 4.49
C SER A 444 7.87 2.43 3.53
N LEU A 445 9.13 2.83 3.60
CA LEU A 445 10.29 2.18 3.02
C LEU A 445 11.40 2.20 4.07
N GLN A 446 12.53 1.56 3.80
CA GLN A 446 13.69 1.71 4.68
C GLN A 446 14.08 3.20 4.79
N GLY A 447 14.11 3.73 6.02
CA GLY A 447 14.39 5.14 6.29
C GLY A 447 13.30 6.12 5.87
N VAL A 448 12.05 5.66 5.63
CA VAL A 448 10.89 6.50 5.27
C VAL A 448 9.67 6.11 6.11
N TYR A 449 9.00 7.11 6.70
CA TYR A 449 7.84 6.91 7.56
C TYR A 449 6.81 8.02 7.36
N ASN A 450 5.92 7.83 6.41
CA ASN A 450 4.99 8.84 5.90
C ASN A 450 3.54 8.57 6.29
N LEU A 451 2.76 9.64 6.27
CA LEU A 451 1.31 9.59 6.43
C LEU A 451 0.67 10.78 5.68
N ALA A 452 -0.38 10.51 4.91
CA ALA A 452 -1.13 11.54 4.20
C ALA A 452 -2.63 11.21 4.22
N GLY A 453 -3.46 12.18 4.58
CA GLY A 453 -4.91 11.96 4.67
C GLY A 453 -5.65 13.04 5.44
N PHE A 454 -6.65 12.64 6.19
CA PHE A 454 -7.65 13.50 6.80
C PHE A 454 -7.83 13.18 8.28
N MET A 455 -8.16 14.23 9.05
CA MET A 455 -8.55 14.11 10.46
C MET A 455 -9.81 14.95 10.72
N THR A 456 -10.72 14.39 11.50
CA THR A 456 -11.80 15.16 12.14
C THR A 456 -11.31 15.59 13.51
N THR A 457 -11.14 16.89 13.73
CA THR A 457 -10.58 17.49 14.94
C THR A 457 -11.58 17.56 16.08
N ALA A 458 -11.14 17.92 17.28
CA ALA A 458 -11.99 18.09 18.46
C ALA A 458 -13.12 19.12 18.24
N SER A 459 -12.86 20.17 17.44
CA SER A 459 -13.86 21.15 17.05
C SER A 459 -14.90 20.66 16.05
N GLY A 460 -14.74 19.41 15.53
CA GLY A 460 -15.57 18.83 14.47
C GLY A 460 -15.17 19.27 13.07
N GLN A 461 -14.14 20.10 12.91
CA GLN A 461 -13.63 20.49 11.59
C GLN A 461 -12.83 19.37 10.96
N ARG A 462 -12.81 19.31 9.64
CA ARG A 462 -11.95 18.39 8.89
C ARG A 462 -10.70 19.09 8.41
N VAL A 463 -9.54 18.52 8.71
CA VAL A 463 -8.24 18.94 8.19
C VAL A 463 -7.66 17.86 7.29
N ALA A 464 -6.91 18.27 6.27
CA ALA A 464 -5.99 17.40 5.54
C ALA A 464 -4.58 17.60 6.10
N PHE A 465 -3.78 16.54 6.05
CA PHE A 465 -2.39 16.61 6.48
C PHE A 465 -1.49 15.71 5.63
N VAL A 466 -0.23 16.12 5.48
CA VAL A 466 0.82 15.34 4.84
C VAL A 466 2.07 15.41 5.70
N GLN A 467 2.50 14.26 6.19
CA GLN A 467 3.74 14.06 6.95
C GLN A 467 4.68 13.21 6.10
N TYR A 468 5.80 13.77 5.67
CA TYR A 468 6.89 13.05 5.02
C TYR A 468 8.12 13.09 5.92
N LEU A 469 8.53 11.91 6.39
CA LEU A 469 9.68 11.72 7.24
C LEU A 469 10.66 10.75 6.58
N SER A 470 11.89 11.18 6.39
CA SER A 470 12.93 10.37 5.73
C SER A 470 14.31 10.61 6.32
N GLY A 471 15.29 9.85 5.86
CA GLY A 471 16.70 10.05 6.22
C GLY A 471 17.06 9.64 7.64
N TYR A 472 16.23 8.85 8.32
CA TYR A 472 16.56 8.34 9.64
C TYR A 472 17.11 6.92 9.59
N ALA A 473 18.03 6.62 10.49
CA ALA A 473 18.52 5.28 10.75
C ALA A 473 18.38 4.97 12.23
N VAL A 474 18.13 3.71 12.55
CA VAL A 474 18.12 3.22 13.93
C VAL A 474 19.17 2.12 14.01
N PRO A 475 20.12 2.20 14.96
CA PRO A 475 21.17 1.19 15.13
C PRO A 475 20.61 -0.22 15.21
N PRO A 476 21.33 -1.24 14.71
CA PRO A 476 20.86 -2.64 14.71
C PRO A 476 20.49 -3.18 16.08
N GLU A 477 21.21 -2.78 17.13
CA GLU A 477 20.97 -3.13 18.53
C GLU A 477 19.62 -2.61 19.05
N ASP A 478 19.14 -1.49 18.51
CA ASP A 478 17.89 -0.85 18.91
C ASP A 478 16.68 -1.27 18.05
N GLN A 479 16.82 -2.30 17.26
CA GLN A 479 15.76 -2.73 16.33
C GLN A 479 14.41 -2.99 17.00
N ARG A 480 14.38 -3.44 18.24
CA ARG A 480 13.16 -3.62 19.03
C ARG A 480 12.54 -2.29 19.46
N GLN A 481 13.33 -1.22 19.52
CA GLN A 481 12.92 0.14 19.93
C GLN A 481 12.76 1.11 18.76
N ARG A 482 12.97 0.66 17.54
CA ARG A 482 12.95 1.47 16.29
C ARG A 482 11.75 2.42 16.17
N ARG A 483 10.63 2.02 16.72
CA ARG A 483 9.37 2.78 16.55
C ARG A 483 9.09 3.76 17.67
N ILE A 484 9.78 3.67 18.82
CA ILE A 484 9.47 4.51 19.98
C ILE A 484 9.61 6.01 19.66
N PRO A 485 10.71 6.50 19.04
CA PRO A 485 10.83 7.90 18.69
C PRO A 485 9.73 8.35 17.72
N LEU A 486 9.43 7.54 16.70
CA LEU A 486 8.41 7.85 15.70
C LEU A 486 7.01 7.86 16.31
N VAL A 487 6.71 6.93 17.21
CA VAL A 487 5.44 6.87 17.95
C VAL A 487 5.27 8.11 18.83
N ARG A 488 6.32 8.54 19.56
CA ARG A 488 6.28 9.75 20.39
C ARG A 488 6.07 11.00 19.55
N PHE A 489 6.79 11.12 18.43
CA PHE A 489 6.61 12.22 17.49
C PHE A 489 5.16 12.30 17.01
N GLU A 490 4.63 11.22 16.46
CA GLU A 490 3.25 11.19 15.95
C GLU A 490 2.20 11.44 17.05
N SER A 491 2.39 10.83 18.21
CA SER A 491 1.48 11.02 19.34
C SER A 491 1.36 12.49 19.75
N ARG A 492 2.48 13.20 19.82
CA ARG A 492 2.47 14.64 20.14
C ARG A 492 1.86 15.46 19.03
N LEU A 493 2.32 15.27 17.80
CA LEU A 493 1.83 16.02 16.63
C LEU A 493 0.32 15.84 16.45
N TYR A 494 -0.16 14.60 16.38
CA TYR A 494 -1.57 14.38 16.05
C TYR A 494 -2.52 14.67 17.21
N LYS A 495 -2.07 14.59 18.45
CA LYS A 495 -2.82 15.10 19.59
C LYS A 495 -3.01 16.62 19.51
N ASP A 496 -1.96 17.34 19.17
CA ASP A 496 -2.00 18.80 19.02
C ASP A 496 -2.87 19.21 17.83
N VAL A 497 -2.68 18.59 16.65
CA VAL A 497 -3.53 18.83 15.47
C VAL A 497 -5.01 18.57 15.78
N TYR A 498 -5.32 17.53 16.55
CA TYR A 498 -6.68 17.20 16.96
C TYR A 498 -7.29 18.25 17.86
N GLN A 499 -6.54 18.82 18.81
CA GLN A 499 -7.01 19.73 19.84
C GLN A 499 -7.10 21.18 19.36
N ASN A 500 -6.18 21.60 18.48
CA ASN A 500 -5.95 23.03 18.16
C ASN A 500 -6.40 23.46 16.75
N ASN A 501 -7.11 22.60 16.00
CA ASN A 501 -7.62 22.95 14.67
C ASN A 501 -9.15 22.96 14.56
#